data_0a102126fed5dbcb27de8a5640c81a45
#
_entry.id   0a102126fed5dbcb27de8a5640c81a45
#
_cell.length_a   1.000
_cell.length_b   1.000
_cell.length_c   1.000
_cell.angle_alpha   90.00
_cell.angle_beta   90.00
_cell.angle_gamma   90.00
#
_symmetry.space_group_name_H-M   'P 1'
#
loop_
_entity.id
_entity.type
_entity.pdbx_description
1 polymer ?
#
loop_
_entity_poly.entity_id
_entity_poly.type
_entity_poly.pdbx_seq_one_letter_code
_entity_poly.pdbx_strand_id
1 'polypeptide(L)'
;MKSDDSAYALLGYTLKDTLSEHGSVSRGVCEVDGDNLISVQERLKLVQKENKIVDEDTSLEFTGDEQASMNFWICRPSIFDKIETDVTVPFNNDDRIANSELYIPLMIQEMLQANEIEVKCIPSGGDWFGVTYASDKE
;
A
#
# COMPACT_ATOMS: atom_id res chain seq x y z
N MET A 1 -17.68 12.13 -15.86
CA MET A 1 -16.84 10.98 -16.27
C MET A 1 -15.38 11.36 -16.14
N LYS A 2 -14.62 10.61 -15.35
CA LYS A 2 -13.19 10.88 -15.20
C LYS A 2 -12.46 10.51 -16.50
N SER A 3 -11.42 11.28 -16.83
CA SER A 3 -10.61 10.99 -18.02
C SER A 3 -9.81 9.69 -17.85
N ASP A 4 -9.32 9.10 -18.95
CA ASP A 4 -8.47 7.92 -18.89
C ASP A 4 -7.23 8.12 -18.02
N ASP A 5 -6.75 9.36 -17.91
CA ASP A 5 -5.62 9.72 -17.04
C ASP A 5 -5.89 9.58 -15.55
N SER A 6 -7.14 9.38 -15.14
CA SER A 6 -7.52 9.18 -13.74
C SER A 6 -7.69 7.70 -13.35
N ALA A 7 -7.56 6.77 -14.28
CA ALA A 7 -7.77 5.34 -14.04
C ALA A 7 -6.45 4.65 -13.66
N TYR A 8 -6.25 4.44 -12.36
CA TYR A 8 -5.10 3.76 -11.77
C TYR A 8 -5.47 2.35 -11.34
N ALA A 9 -4.48 1.52 -11.06
CA ALA A 9 -4.71 0.20 -10.48
C ALA A 9 -3.62 -0.18 -9.49
N LEU A 10 -3.99 -1.01 -8.52
CA LEU A 10 -3.10 -1.64 -7.57
C LEU A 10 -3.23 -3.15 -7.71
N LEU A 11 -2.11 -3.84 -7.85
CA LEU A 11 -2.11 -5.30 -7.78
C LEU A 11 -2.10 -5.71 -6.30
N GLY A 12 -3.18 -6.40 -5.88
CA GLY A 12 -3.35 -6.84 -4.51
C GLY A 12 -2.96 -8.29 -4.31
N TYR A 13 -2.35 -8.58 -3.17
CA TYR A 13 -2.03 -9.94 -2.73
C TYR A 13 -2.83 -10.27 -1.50
N THR A 14 -3.15 -11.54 -1.30
CA THR A 14 -3.87 -11.97 -0.10
C THR A 14 -2.96 -11.79 1.11
N LEU A 15 -3.43 -11.07 2.13
CA LEU A 15 -2.62 -10.66 3.28
C LEU A 15 -1.91 -11.85 3.94
N LYS A 16 -2.62 -12.95 4.19
CA LYS A 16 -2.05 -14.15 4.82
C LYS A 16 -0.86 -14.74 4.06
N ASP A 17 -0.82 -14.53 2.74
CA ASP A 17 0.24 -15.08 1.89
C ASP A 17 1.50 -14.18 1.87
N THR A 18 1.43 -13.01 2.50
CA THR A 18 2.54 -12.04 2.54
C THR A 18 3.26 -11.98 3.89
N LEU A 19 2.88 -12.81 4.85
CA LEU A 19 3.43 -12.82 6.19
C LEU A 19 4.71 -13.64 6.28
N SER A 20 5.48 -13.42 7.35
CA SER A 20 6.66 -14.22 7.68
C SER A 20 6.35 -15.10 8.90
N GLU A 21 6.84 -16.34 8.88
CA GLU A 21 6.81 -17.23 10.03
C GLU A 21 7.83 -16.84 11.10
N HIS A 22 8.77 -15.96 10.75
CA HIS A 22 9.93 -15.63 11.56
C HIS A 22 9.78 -14.33 12.37
N GLY A 23 8.66 -13.62 12.22
CA GLY A 23 8.41 -12.41 12.97
C GLY A 23 7.36 -11.51 12.34
N SER A 24 7.22 -10.31 12.86
CA SER A 24 6.29 -9.32 12.35
C SER A 24 6.74 -8.72 11.03
N VAL A 25 5.78 -8.30 10.23
CA VAL A 25 6.03 -7.63 8.95
C VAL A 25 5.20 -6.36 8.84
N SER A 26 5.66 -5.42 8.02
CA SER A 26 4.90 -4.24 7.63
C SER A 26 4.20 -4.49 6.31
N ARG A 27 2.90 -4.19 6.25
CA ARG A 27 2.12 -4.31 5.02
C ARG A 27 1.10 -3.19 4.90
N GLY A 28 0.87 -2.73 3.69
CA GLY A 28 -0.26 -1.87 3.37
C GLY A 28 -1.52 -2.70 3.24
N VAL A 29 -2.42 -2.59 4.19
CA VAL A 29 -3.71 -3.31 4.15
C VAL A 29 -4.73 -2.45 3.43
N CYS A 30 -5.34 -3.01 2.39
CA CYS A 30 -6.28 -2.31 1.52
C CYS A 30 -7.70 -2.42 2.05
N GLU A 31 -8.41 -1.31 2.03
CA GLU A 31 -9.85 -1.26 2.16
C GLU A 31 -10.45 -1.10 0.77
N VAL A 32 -11.36 -2.00 0.39
CA VAL A 32 -11.96 -2.02 -0.94
C VAL A 32 -13.48 -2.08 -0.86
N ASP A 33 -14.14 -1.48 -1.85
CA ASP A 33 -15.56 -1.64 -2.11
C ASP A 33 -15.71 -2.31 -3.47
N GLY A 34 -16.06 -3.60 -3.45
CA GLY A 34 -15.95 -4.42 -4.66
C GLY A 34 -14.50 -4.52 -5.09
N ASP A 35 -14.18 -3.97 -6.25
CA ASP A 35 -12.82 -3.87 -6.78
C ASP A 35 -12.25 -2.44 -6.72
N ASN A 36 -13.01 -1.50 -6.16
CA ASN A 36 -12.55 -0.11 -6.01
C ASN A 36 -11.77 0.05 -4.70
N LEU A 37 -10.54 0.52 -4.81
CA LEU A 37 -9.73 0.84 -3.65
C LEU A 37 -10.28 2.08 -2.95
N ILE A 38 -10.53 2.00 -1.65
CA ILE A 38 -10.95 3.12 -0.81
C ILE A 38 -9.75 3.73 -0.11
N SER A 39 -8.92 2.88 0.52
CA SER A 39 -7.73 3.34 1.22
C SER A 39 -6.72 2.21 1.36
N VAL A 40 -5.47 2.59 1.62
CA VAL A 40 -4.42 1.68 2.04
C VAL A 40 -3.87 2.18 3.36
N GLN A 41 -3.87 1.35 4.39
CA GLN A 41 -3.29 1.69 5.68
C GLN A 41 -2.08 0.83 5.96
N GLU A 42 -0.95 1.49 6.18
CA GLU A 42 0.28 0.82 6.56
C GLU A 42 0.17 0.28 7.97
N ARG A 43 0.38 -1.04 8.13
CA ARG A 43 0.43 -1.73 9.42
C ARG A 43 1.85 -2.22 9.63
N LEU A 44 2.49 -1.77 10.71
CA LEU A 44 3.93 -1.93 10.91
C LEU A 44 4.33 -3.23 11.58
N LYS A 45 3.41 -3.86 12.32
CA LYS A 45 3.72 -5.07 13.10
C LYS A 45 2.62 -6.12 13.00
N LEU A 46 2.45 -6.66 11.81
CA LEU A 46 1.51 -7.76 11.58
C LEU A 46 2.14 -9.10 11.87
N VAL A 47 1.47 -9.91 12.67
CA VAL A 47 1.89 -11.27 13.01
C VAL A 47 0.73 -12.25 12.85
N GLN A 48 1.07 -13.48 12.47
CA GLN A 48 0.12 -14.59 12.44
C GLN A 48 -0.04 -15.16 13.86
N LYS A 49 -1.27 -15.17 14.38
CA LYS A 49 -1.60 -15.79 15.67
C LYS A 49 -2.78 -16.76 15.48
N GLU A 50 -2.49 -18.05 15.58
CA GLU A 50 -3.49 -19.09 15.36
C GLU A 50 -4.15 -18.97 13.98
N ASN A 51 -5.43 -18.62 13.93
CA ASN A 51 -6.20 -18.54 12.70
C ASN A 51 -6.43 -17.11 12.21
N LYS A 52 -5.75 -16.11 12.80
CA LYS A 52 -5.94 -14.71 12.48
C LYS A 52 -4.62 -13.96 12.44
N ILE A 53 -4.68 -12.77 11.87
CA ILE A 53 -3.54 -11.86 11.81
C ILE A 53 -3.81 -10.70 12.76
N VAL A 54 -2.82 -10.34 13.56
CA VAL A 54 -2.94 -9.28 14.55
C VAL A 54 -1.91 -8.19 14.27
N ASP A 55 -2.37 -6.95 14.29
CA ASP A 55 -1.48 -5.79 14.36
C ASP A 55 -1.11 -5.56 15.81
N GLU A 56 0.15 -5.83 16.16
CA GLU A 56 0.62 -5.72 17.54
C GLU A 56 0.59 -4.30 18.09
N ASP A 57 0.65 -3.29 17.22
CA ASP A 57 0.62 -1.88 17.64
C ASP A 57 -0.78 -1.40 18.04
N THR A 58 -1.82 -1.90 17.37
CA THR A 58 -3.20 -1.43 17.58
C THR A 58 -4.13 -2.49 18.16
N SER A 59 -3.68 -3.74 18.23
CA SER A 59 -4.48 -4.91 18.60
C SER A 59 -5.64 -5.22 17.64
N LEU A 60 -5.66 -4.63 16.46
CA LEU A 60 -6.63 -4.95 15.43
C LEU A 60 -6.37 -6.34 14.86
N GLU A 61 -7.45 -7.03 14.56
CA GLU A 61 -7.41 -8.39 14.02
C GLU A 61 -7.88 -8.39 12.57
N PHE A 62 -7.23 -9.22 11.76
CA PHE A 62 -7.56 -9.43 10.36
C PHE A 62 -7.78 -10.91 10.10
N THR A 63 -8.65 -11.22 9.13
CA THR A 63 -8.95 -12.59 8.74
C THR A 63 -7.83 -13.25 7.96
N GLY A 64 -7.05 -12.43 7.22
CA GLY A 64 -6.03 -12.87 6.30
C GLY A 64 -6.47 -12.83 4.84
N ASP A 65 -7.76 -12.68 4.59
CA ASP A 65 -8.32 -12.62 3.24
C ASP A 65 -8.36 -11.19 2.66
N GLU A 66 -7.96 -10.20 3.45
CA GLU A 66 -7.82 -8.83 3.00
C GLU A 66 -6.76 -8.73 1.90
N GLN A 67 -6.88 -7.71 1.04
CA GLN A 67 -5.86 -7.43 0.04
C GLN A 67 -4.73 -6.63 0.66
N ALA A 68 -3.50 -7.01 0.34
CA ALA A 68 -2.31 -6.31 0.77
C ALA A 68 -1.62 -5.67 -0.43
N SER A 69 -1.16 -4.43 -0.24
CA SER A 69 -0.33 -3.75 -1.22
C SER A 69 1.12 -4.18 -1.05
N MET A 70 1.72 -4.64 -2.13
CA MET A 70 3.15 -4.89 -2.21
C MET A 70 3.82 -3.84 -3.12
N ASN A 71 3.20 -2.66 -3.21
CA ASN A 71 3.68 -1.52 -3.98
C ASN A 71 3.79 -1.79 -5.50
N PHE A 72 2.91 -2.63 -6.02
CA PHE A 72 2.79 -2.83 -7.44
C PHE A 72 1.63 -1.98 -7.98
N TRP A 73 1.96 -0.76 -8.38
CA TRP A 73 0.99 0.22 -8.86
C TRP A 73 1.06 0.36 -10.37
N ILE A 74 -0.10 0.48 -10.99
CA ILE A 74 -0.24 0.83 -12.40
C ILE A 74 -0.79 2.24 -12.44
N CYS A 75 0.02 3.18 -12.88
CA CYS A 75 -0.30 4.60 -12.85
C CYS A 75 -0.42 5.17 -14.25
N ARG A 76 -1.22 6.20 -14.39
CA ARG A 76 -1.25 7.02 -15.58
C ARG A 76 -0.16 8.10 -15.51
N PRO A 77 0.18 8.72 -16.64
CA PRO A 77 1.20 9.77 -16.66
C PRO A 77 0.92 10.95 -15.72
N SER A 78 -0.33 11.17 -15.33
CA SER A 78 -0.71 12.20 -14.34
C SER A 78 0.01 12.05 -13.00
N ILE A 79 0.54 10.85 -12.67
CA ILE A 79 1.34 10.66 -11.46
C ILE A 79 2.60 11.52 -11.46
N PHE A 80 3.17 11.79 -12.63
CA PHE A 80 4.38 12.62 -12.73
C PHE A 80 4.12 14.07 -12.34
N ASP A 81 2.93 14.61 -12.64
CA ASP A 81 2.53 15.94 -12.19
C ASP A 81 2.42 16.02 -10.67
N LYS A 82 1.87 14.98 -10.05
CA LYS A 82 1.77 14.88 -8.60
C LYS A 82 3.15 14.75 -7.95
N ILE A 83 4.03 13.94 -8.53
CA ILE A 83 5.41 13.78 -8.03
C ILE A 83 6.15 15.11 -8.11
N GLU A 84 6.06 15.82 -9.23
CA GLU A 84 6.68 17.13 -9.41
C GLU A 84 6.20 18.12 -8.36
N THR A 85 4.90 18.20 -8.12
CA THR A 85 4.31 19.06 -7.09
C THR A 85 4.84 18.72 -5.70
N ASP A 86 4.82 17.44 -5.33
CA ASP A 86 5.20 16.98 -4.00
C ASP A 86 6.71 17.10 -3.75
N VAL A 87 7.52 16.98 -4.80
CA VAL A 87 8.97 17.21 -4.71
C VAL A 87 9.26 18.70 -4.54
N THR A 88 8.54 19.56 -5.25
CA THR A 88 8.77 21.02 -5.20
C THR A 88 8.43 21.62 -3.83
N VAL A 89 7.35 21.16 -3.19
CA VAL A 89 6.93 21.68 -1.88
C VAL A 89 7.97 21.43 -0.78
N PRO A 90 8.59 20.24 -0.63
CA PRO A 90 9.66 20.04 0.35
C PRO A 90 10.88 20.91 0.12
N PHE A 91 11.24 21.18 -1.13
CA PHE A 91 12.42 22.02 -1.45
C PHE A 91 12.25 23.48 -1.02
N ASN A 92 11.02 23.93 -0.82
CA ASN A 92 10.71 25.28 -0.36
C ASN A 92 10.61 25.36 1.18
N ASN A 93 10.85 24.28 1.89
CA ASN A 93 10.73 24.20 3.35
C ASN A 93 11.89 23.34 3.90
N ASP A 94 12.93 24.00 4.36
CA ASP A 94 14.20 23.38 4.78
C ASP A 94 14.00 22.28 5.86
N ASP A 95 13.05 22.46 6.76
CA ASP A 95 12.79 21.51 7.84
C ASP A 95 12.21 20.17 7.33
N ARG A 96 11.60 20.18 6.15
CA ARG A 96 11.02 18.98 5.55
C ARG A 96 12.02 18.18 4.72
N ILE A 97 13.05 18.83 4.18
CA ILE A 97 14.04 18.19 3.29
C ILE A 97 14.88 17.17 4.03
N ALA A 98 15.25 17.48 5.28
CA ALA A 98 16.19 16.66 6.04
C ALA A 98 15.61 15.31 6.51
N ASN A 99 14.28 15.19 6.65
CA ASN A 99 13.63 14.02 7.28
C ASN A 99 12.42 13.47 6.53
N SER A 100 12.08 13.99 5.35
CA SER A 100 10.90 13.52 4.62
C SER A 100 11.25 12.60 3.46
N GLU A 101 10.58 11.48 3.44
CA GLU A 101 10.54 10.59 2.29
C GLU A 101 9.23 10.81 1.53
N LEU A 102 9.28 10.74 0.20
CA LEU A 102 8.09 10.77 -0.62
C LEU A 102 7.63 9.34 -0.88
N TYR A 103 6.47 9.00 -0.30
CA TYR A 103 5.88 7.67 -0.47
C TYR A 103 4.84 7.71 -1.58
N ILE A 104 5.04 6.89 -2.62
CA ILE A 104 4.06 6.74 -3.71
C ILE A 104 2.68 6.35 -3.19
N PRO A 105 2.55 5.39 -2.26
CA PRO A 105 1.24 5.05 -1.72
C PRO A 105 0.50 6.23 -1.07
N LEU A 106 1.22 7.10 -0.38
CA LEU A 106 0.62 8.28 0.24
C LEU A 106 0.15 9.29 -0.80
N MET A 107 0.96 9.53 -1.84
CA MET A 107 0.59 10.40 -2.96
C MET A 107 -0.68 9.92 -3.65
N ILE A 108 -0.75 8.61 -3.94
CA ILE A 108 -1.93 8.00 -4.58
C ILE A 108 -3.14 8.12 -3.67
N GLN A 109 -2.98 7.90 -2.38
CA GLN A 109 -4.07 8.03 -1.42
C GLN A 109 -4.60 9.46 -1.34
N GLU A 110 -3.73 10.46 -1.36
CA GLU A 110 -4.13 11.87 -1.40
C GLU A 110 -4.96 12.18 -2.65
N MET A 111 -4.50 11.73 -3.82
CA MET A 111 -5.22 11.90 -5.08
C MET A 111 -6.58 11.19 -5.05
N LEU A 112 -6.63 9.98 -4.47
CA LEU A 112 -7.84 9.20 -4.35
C LEU A 112 -8.87 9.90 -3.43
N GLN A 113 -8.44 10.40 -2.29
CA GLN A 113 -9.30 11.13 -1.35
C GLN A 113 -9.80 12.46 -1.92
N ALA A 114 -9.00 13.10 -2.77
CA ALA A 114 -9.38 14.32 -3.47
C ALA A 114 -10.29 14.06 -4.68
N ASN A 115 -10.64 12.81 -4.97
CA ASN A 115 -11.41 12.37 -6.13
C ASN A 115 -10.77 12.75 -7.48
N GLU A 116 -9.46 12.88 -7.50
CA GLU A 116 -8.71 13.15 -8.74
C GLU A 116 -8.51 11.87 -9.57
N ILE A 117 -8.45 10.72 -8.91
CA ILE A 117 -8.23 9.41 -9.55
C ILE A 117 -9.19 8.36 -8.99
N GLU A 118 -9.31 7.26 -9.73
CA GLU A 118 -9.92 6.01 -9.28
C GLU A 118 -8.85 4.93 -9.31
N VAL A 119 -8.84 4.07 -8.30
CA VAL A 119 -7.89 2.96 -8.22
C VAL A 119 -8.66 1.65 -8.15
N LYS A 120 -8.40 0.75 -9.10
CA LYS A 120 -8.92 -0.62 -9.06
C LYS A 120 -7.92 -1.51 -8.33
N CYS A 121 -8.40 -2.26 -7.35
CA CYS A 121 -7.60 -3.28 -6.69
C CYS A 121 -7.79 -4.59 -7.44
N ILE A 122 -6.75 -5.05 -8.11
CA ILE A 122 -6.80 -6.25 -8.95
C ILE A 122 -6.09 -7.37 -8.20
N PRO A 123 -6.77 -8.48 -7.87
CA PRO A 123 -6.10 -9.63 -7.27
C PRO A 123 -5.01 -10.16 -8.21
N SER A 124 -3.83 -10.40 -7.66
CA SER A 124 -2.69 -10.86 -8.47
C SER A 124 -2.91 -12.25 -9.08
N GLY A 125 -3.65 -13.10 -8.37
CA GLY A 125 -3.85 -14.49 -8.78
C GLY A 125 -2.60 -15.36 -8.66
N GLY A 126 -1.51 -14.82 -8.16
CA GLY A 126 -0.23 -15.50 -8.02
C GLY A 126 0.32 -15.46 -6.60
N ASP A 127 1.36 -16.24 -6.38
CA ASP A 127 2.06 -16.28 -5.12
C ASP A 127 3.04 -15.10 -5.02
N TRP A 128 3.19 -14.61 -3.80
CA TRP A 128 4.19 -13.60 -3.50
C TRP A 128 5.30 -14.25 -2.64
N PHE A 129 6.53 -13.96 -2.99
CA PHE A 129 7.70 -14.40 -2.23
C PHE A 129 8.51 -13.18 -1.82
N GLY A 130 8.80 -13.07 -0.54
CA GLY A 130 9.58 -11.96 -0.02
C GLY A 130 10.58 -12.43 1.01
N VAL A 131 11.61 -11.59 1.24
CA VAL A 131 12.65 -11.85 2.23
C VAL A 131 12.68 -10.69 3.20
N THR A 132 12.03 -10.86 4.35
CA THR A 132 12.06 -9.91 5.47
C THR A 132 13.17 -10.29 6.45
N TYR A 133 13.32 -11.59 6.70
CA TYR A 133 14.31 -12.14 7.59
C TYR A 133 15.27 -13.05 6.80
N ALA A 134 16.50 -13.21 7.29
CA ALA A 134 17.48 -14.07 6.60
C ALA A 134 16.98 -15.52 6.46
N SER A 135 16.19 -15.99 7.42
CA SER A 135 15.57 -17.32 7.40
C SER A 135 14.44 -17.50 6.38
N ASP A 136 13.91 -16.41 5.82
CA ASP A 136 12.89 -16.49 4.75
C ASP A 136 13.47 -17.00 3.42
N LYS A 137 14.78 -17.18 3.33
CA LYS A 137 15.46 -17.65 2.11
C LYS A 137 15.45 -19.17 1.91
N GLU A 138 14.98 -19.93 2.89
CA GLU A 138 14.96 -21.41 2.87
C GLU A 138 13.69 -21.99 2.23
#